data_ecd78a47af36b2cd87b4ace590f9dcf4
#
_entry.id   ecd78a47af36b2cd87b4ace590f9dcf4
#
_cell.length_a   1.000
_cell.length_b   1.000
_cell.length_c   1.000
_cell.angle_alpha   90.00
_cell.angle_beta   90.00
_cell.angle_gamma   90.00
#
_symmetry.space_group_name_H-M   'P 1'
#
loop_
_entity.id
_entity.type
_entity.pdbx_description
1 polymer ?
#
loop_
_entity_poly.entity_id
_entity_poly.type
_entity_poly.pdbx_seq_one_letter_code
_entity_poly.pdbx_strand_id
1 'polypeptide(L)'
;MLRKLLCCFTIQSDLDSVRKSVVSLKTIEEICVSVTDDTKYPRESGVQIKWNDTIPFVPPIEHGFVIKVYDGDTITIASKLPYETSPMFRFSVRLHGIDCPEMKSKDENERICAELAKQEVTKLVMNKVVTLKNVQTEKYGRILADVYIDDLHLNKHMIDKRLAVAYDGGTKKSPKN
;
A
#
# COMPACT_ATOMS: atom_id res chain seq x y z
N MET A 1 -23.44 12.98 62.58
CA MET A 1 -23.84 11.67 62.02
C MET A 1 -24.25 11.72 60.54
N LEU A 2 -23.81 12.72 59.76
CA LEU A 2 -24.26 12.89 58.34
C LEU A 2 -23.17 12.60 57.26
N ARG A 3 -21.96 12.18 57.63
CA ARG A 3 -20.86 11.94 56.67
C ARG A 3 -20.71 10.49 56.21
N LYS A 4 -21.40 9.52 56.79
CA LYS A 4 -21.31 8.09 56.40
C LYS A 4 -22.34 7.62 55.36
N LEU A 5 -23.36 8.43 55.06
CA LEU A 5 -24.40 8.08 54.08
C LEU A 5 -24.07 8.51 52.64
N LEU A 6 -23.15 9.48 52.45
CA LEU A 6 -22.76 9.89 51.07
C LEU A 6 -21.79 8.94 50.37
N CYS A 7 -21.05 8.11 51.12
CA CYS A 7 -20.07 7.23 50.55
C CYS A 7 -20.66 5.94 49.94
N CYS A 8 -21.87 5.52 50.41
CA CYS A 8 -22.53 4.34 49.85
C CYS A 8 -23.25 4.61 48.52
N PHE A 9 -23.66 5.86 48.24
CA PHE A 9 -24.35 6.20 47.00
C PHE A 9 -23.38 6.30 45.81
N THR A 10 -22.14 6.71 46.04
CA THR A 10 -21.13 6.83 44.99
C THR A 10 -20.59 5.47 44.52
N ILE A 11 -20.56 4.48 45.41
CA ILE A 11 -20.07 3.12 45.07
C ILE A 11 -21.12 2.35 44.25
N GLN A 12 -22.41 2.61 44.46
CA GLN A 12 -23.50 1.93 43.76
C GLN A 12 -23.61 2.38 42.28
N SER A 13 -23.35 3.67 42.00
CA SER A 13 -23.31 4.20 40.62
C SER A 13 -22.15 3.65 39.79
N ASP A 14 -21.02 3.40 40.45
CA ASP A 14 -19.83 2.84 39.76
C ASP A 14 -20.01 1.35 39.44
N LEU A 15 -20.69 0.60 40.31
CA LEU A 15 -21.00 -0.83 40.08
C LEU A 15 -22.01 -1.03 38.94
N ASP A 16 -23.01 -0.14 38.81
CA ASP A 16 -23.96 -0.21 37.71
C ASP A 16 -23.35 0.19 36.36
N SER A 17 -22.36 1.10 36.34
CA SER A 17 -21.58 1.43 35.17
C SER A 17 -20.73 0.26 34.73
N VAL A 18 -20.07 -0.44 35.65
CA VAL A 18 -19.25 -1.63 35.37
C VAL A 18 -20.08 -2.80 34.88
N ARG A 19 -21.29 -3.02 35.49
CA ARG A 19 -22.22 -4.04 35.01
C ARG A 19 -22.73 -3.80 33.61
N LYS A 20 -23.02 -2.55 33.22
CA LYS A 20 -23.41 -2.22 31.85
C LYS A 20 -22.28 -2.47 30.85
N SER A 21 -21.02 -2.21 31.23
CA SER A 21 -19.84 -2.49 30.39
C SER A 21 -19.60 -4.00 30.19
N VAL A 22 -19.82 -4.80 31.23
CA VAL A 22 -19.66 -6.27 31.17
C VAL A 22 -20.75 -6.92 30.31
N VAL A 23 -21.98 -6.41 30.33
CA VAL A 23 -23.05 -6.89 29.44
C VAL A 23 -22.72 -6.57 27.99
N SER A 24 -22.11 -5.42 27.71
CA SER A 24 -21.64 -5.07 26.35
C SER A 24 -20.53 -5.97 25.85
N LEU A 25 -19.63 -6.45 26.74
CA LEU A 25 -18.55 -7.39 26.36
C LEU A 25 -19.06 -8.80 25.98
N LYS A 26 -20.11 -9.28 26.65
CA LYS A 26 -20.75 -10.55 26.28
C LYS A 26 -21.41 -10.49 24.89
N THR A 27 -21.97 -9.35 24.53
CA THR A 27 -22.57 -9.14 23.21
C THR A 27 -21.51 -9.11 22.10
N ILE A 28 -20.29 -8.68 22.40
CA ILE A 28 -19.17 -8.66 21.44
C ILE A 28 -18.63 -10.07 21.20
N GLU A 29 -18.56 -10.92 22.22
CA GLU A 29 -18.17 -12.33 22.05
C GLU A 29 -19.22 -13.11 21.24
N GLU A 30 -20.51 -12.88 21.43
CA GLU A 30 -21.57 -13.49 20.61
C GLU A 30 -21.58 -12.97 19.16
N ILE A 31 -21.20 -11.72 18.91
CA ILE A 31 -21.06 -11.18 17.55
C ILE A 31 -19.84 -11.72 16.83
N CYS A 32 -18.72 -11.99 17.53
CA CYS A 32 -17.54 -12.60 16.94
C CYS A 32 -17.72 -14.07 16.55
N VAL A 33 -18.64 -14.80 17.15
CA VAL A 33 -18.90 -16.24 16.84
C VAL A 33 -19.81 -16.41 15.60
N SER A 34 -20.50 -15.37 15.14
CA SER A 34 -21.44 -15.47 14.02
C SER A 34 -20.89 -15.06 12.64
N VAL A 35 -19.60 -14.75 12.51
CA VAL A 35 -18.97 -14.35 11.23
C VAL A 35 -17.87 -15.33 10.80
N THR A 36 -18.05 -16.62 11.09
CA THR A 36 -17.40 -17.64 10.30
C THR A 36 -18.33 -17.99 9.14
N ASP A 37 -18.28 -17.20 8.06
CA ASP A 37 -18.85 -17.58 6.79
C ASP A 37 -17.99 -18.74 6.21
N ASP A 38 -18.23 -19.94 6.75
CA ASP A 38 -17.55 -21.18 6.33
C ASP A 38 -17.89 -21.56 4.86
N THR A 39 -18.79 -20.80 4.22
CA THR A 39 -19.20 -21.04 2.82
C THR A 39 -18.20 -20.49 1.81
N LYS A 40 -17.26 -19.62 2.24
CA LYS A 40 -16.34 -18.91 1.33
C LYS A 40 -15.16 -19.76 0.85
N TYR A 41 -14.83 -20.84 1.58
CA TYR A 41 -13.74 -21.73 1.19
C TYR A 41 -14.23 -23.19 1.19
N PRO A 42 -13.97 -23.99 0.16
CA PRO A 42 -14.43 -25.38 0.04
C PRO A 42 -13.66 -26.29 1.01
N ARG A 43 -14.03 -26.28 2.31
CA ARG A 43 -13.38 -27.15 3.34
C ARG A 43 -13.90 -28.58 3.30
N GLU A 44 -15.08 -28.85 2.76
CA GLU A 44 -15.76 -30.15 2.84
C GLU A 44 -15.94 -30.89 1.51
N SER A 45 -15.61 -30.30 0.38
CA SER A 45 -15.92 -30.91 -0.94
C SER A 45 -14.79 -31.72 -1.56
N GLY A 46 -13.65 -31.91 -0.89
CA GLY A 46 -12.49 -32.60 -1.48
C GLY A 46 -11.85 -31.84 -2.66
N VAL A 47 -12.30 -30.64 -2.95
CA VAL A 47 -11.74 -29.78 -4.00
C VAL A 47 -10.38 -29.27 -3.55
N GLN A 48 -9.32 -29.71 -4.22
CA GLN A 48 -7.98 -29.19 -4.02
C GLN A 48 -7.75 -28.01 -4.97
N ILE A 49 -7.61 -26.79 -4.44
CA ILE A 49 -7.20 -25.63 -5.21
C ILE A 49 -5.71 -25.75 -5.52
N LYS A 50 -5.38 -25.83 -6.81
CA LYS A 50 -3.98 -25.91 -7.27
C LYS A 50 -3.47 -24.52 -7.61
N TRP A 51 -2.14 -24.37 -7.70
CA TRP A 51 -1.49 -23.12 -8.09
C TRP A 51 -2.05 -22.51 -9.37
N ASN A 52 -2.30 -23.33 -10.37
CA ASN A 52 -2.82 -22.88 -11.68
C ASN A 52 -4.30 -22.47 -11.65
N ASP A 53 -5.01 -22.76 -10.57
CA ASP A 53 -6.42 -22.35 -10.38
C ASP A 53 -6.50 -20.93 -9.76
N THR A 54 -5.36 -20.31 -9.50
CA THR A 54 -5.26 -18.99 -8.86
C THR A 54 -4.48 -18.01 -9.72
N ILE A 55 -4.78 -16.73 -9.56
CA ILE A 55 -4.05 -15.63 -10.20
C ILE A 55 -3.43 -14.72 -9.11
N PRO A 56 -2.28 -14.08 -9.37
CA PRO A 56 -1.72 -13.09 -8.46
C PRO A 56 -2.71 -11.94 -8.21
N PHE A 57 -2.78 -11.49 -6.97
CA PHE A 57 -3.60 -10.33 -6.65
C PHE A 57 -2.98 -9.06 -7.22
N VAL A 58 -3.76 -8.34 -8.04
CA VAL A 58 -3.43 -6.99 -8.51
C VAL A 58 -4.39 -6.03 -7.79
N PRO A 59 -3.89 -5.09 -6.99
CA PRO A 59 -4.75 -4.13 -6.31
C PRO A 59 -5.56 -3.30 -7.30
N PRO A 60 -6.90 -3.26 -7.18
CA PRO A 60 -7.77 -2.47 -8.07
C PRO A 60 -7.73 -0.98 -7.67
N ILE A 61 -6.61 -0.33 -7.92
CA ILE A 61 -6.37 1.09 -7.63
C ILE A 61 -6.00 1.83 -8.91
N GLU A 62 -6.63 2.98 -9.12
CA GLU A 62 -6.38 3.86 -10.27
C GLU A 62 -5.68 5.15 -9.86
N HIS A 63 -5.77 5.53 -8.58
CA HIS A 63 -5.21 6.78 -8.07
C HIS A 63 -4.53 6.56 -6.72
N GLY A 64 -3.53 7.39 -6.42
CA GLY A 64 -2.89 7.39 -5.12
C GLY A 64 -2.19 8.70 -4.79
N PHE A 65 -2.19 9.06 -3.51
CA PHE A 65 -1.45 10.22 -3.00
C PHE A 65 -0.01 9.82 -2.70
N VAL A 66 0.96 10.50 -3.33
CA VAL A 66 2.38 10.18 -3.16
C VAL A 66 2.87 10.68 -1.79
N ILE A 67 3.30 9.74 -0.95
CA ILE A 67 3.78 10.01 0.41
C ILE A 67 5.29 9.87 0.56
N LYS A 68 5.96 9.23 -0.41
CA LYS A 68 7.41 9.04 -0.41
C LYS A 68 7.92 8.76 -1.82
N VAL A 69 9.09 9.29 -2.16
CA VAL A 69 9.89 8.89 -3.31
C VAL A 69 11.10 8.11 -2.78
N TYR A 70 11.23 6.85 -3.19
CA TYR A 70 12.35 6.00 -2.75
C TYR A 70 13.60 6.27 -3.59
N ASP A 71 13.45 6.19 -4.90
CA ASP A 71 14.46 6.48 -5.93
C ASP A 71 13.80 7.04 -7.21
N GLY A 72 14.54 7.09 -8.33
CA GLY A 72 14.05 7.66 -9.58
C GLY A 72 12.96 6.83 -10.29
N ASP A 73 12.77 5.56 -9.92
CA ASP A 73 11.78 4.68 -10.55
C ASP A 73 10.80 4.02 -9.56
N THR A 74 10.89 4.36 -8.27
CA THR A 74 10.05 3.76 -7.23
C THR A 74 9.49 4.82 -6.29
N ILE A 75 8.15 4.88 -6.22
CA ILE A 75 7.41 5.78 -5.32
C ILE A 75 6.55 4.99 -4.35
N THR A 76 6.14 5.61 -3.25
CA THR A 76 5.16 5.06 -2.31
C THR A 76 3.93 5.94 -2.33
N ILE A 77 2.78 5.34 -2.58
CA ILE A 77 1.48 6.01 -2.58
C ILE A 77 0.60 5.52 -1.43
N ALA A 78 -0.29 6.40 -0.99
CA ALA A 78 -1.42 6.07 -0.13
C ALA A 78 -2.69 6.02 -0.97
N SER A 79 -3.45 4.92 -0.90
CA SER A 79 -4.71 4.75 -1.61
C SER A 79 -5.66 3.85 -0.84
N LYS A 80 -6.96 3.99 -1.10
CA LYS A 80 -8.00 3.08 -0.62
C LYS A 80 -8.29 2.02 -1.68
N LEU A 81 -8.71 0.84 -1.23
CA LEU A 81 -9.30 -0.16 -2.10
C LEU A 81 -10.80 0.15 -2.32
N PRO A 82 -11.43 -0.33 -3.40
CA PRO A 82 -12.79 0.04 -3.77
C PRO A 82 -13.85 -0.71 -2.94
N TYR A 83 -13.78 -0.63 -1.61
CA TYR A 83 -14.82 -1.07 -0.69
C TYR A 83 -15.04 -0.03 0.41
N GLU A 84 -16.27 0.09 0.88
CA GLU A 84 -16.76 1.20 1.72
C GLU A 84 -15.93 1.44 2.98
N THR A 85 -15.55 0.38 3.69
CA THR A 85 -14.78 0.47 4.95
C THR A 85 -13.26 0.41 4.75
N SER A 86 -12.78 0.60 3.51
CA SER A 86 -11.35 0.50 3.21
C SER A 86 -10.54 1.53 3.99
N PRO A 87 -9.55 1.11 4.77
CA PRO A 87 -8.56 2.03 5.32
C PRO A 87 -7.63 2.53 4.21
N MET A 88 -6.80 3.53 4.56
CA MET A 88 -5.73 4.00 3.69
C MET A 88 -4.56 3.02 3.73
N PHE A 89 -4.26 2.37 2.60
CA PHE A 89 -3.13 1.46 2.45
C PHE A 89 -1.92 2.16 1.84
N ARG A 90 -0.74 1.64 2.11
CA ARG A 90 0.51 2.03 1.42
C ARG A 90 0.85 1.01 0.35
N PHE A 91 1.14 1.51 -0.85
CA PHE A 91 1.60 0.69 -1.96
C PHE A 91 2.94 1.21 -2.46
N SER A 92 3.89 0.30 -2.67
CA SER A 92 5.12 0.60 -3.38
C SER A 92 4.87 0.42 -4.87
N VAL A 93 5.10 1.46 -5.65
CA VAL A 93 4.85 1.49 -7.09
C VAL A 93 6.17 1.69 -7.81
N ARG A 94 6.55 0.72 -8.64
CA ARG A 94 7.66 0.84 -9.58
C ARG A 94 7.13 1.34 -10.93
N LEU A 95 7.79 2.32 -11.50
CA LEU A 95 7.47 2.86 -12.81
C LEU A 95 7.77 1.79 -13.88
N HIS A 96 6.73 1.42 -14.63
CA HIS A 96 6.83 0.40 -15.66
C HIS A 96 7.71 0.85 -16.84
N GLY A 97 8.50 -0.06 -17.40
CA GLY A 97 9.24 0.15 -18.65
C GLY A 97 10.49 1.02 -18.53
N ILE A 98 10.91 1.38 -17.31
CA ILE A 98 12.12 2.17 -17.08
C ILE A 98 13.01 1.58 -16.00
N ASP A 99 14.29 1.94 -16.03
CA ASP A 99 15.27 1.66 -14.99
C ASP A 99 16.12 2.92 -14.76
N CYS A 100 16.23 3.34 -13.51
CA CYS A 100 17.03 4.48 -13.09
C CYS A 100 18.39 4.02 -12.53
N PRO A 101 19.39 4.92 -12.48
CA PRO A 101 20.65 4.64 -11.79
C PRO A 101 20.45 4.28 -10.33
N GLU A 102 21.30 3.42 -9.78
CA GLU A 102 21.15 2.90 -8.43
C GLU A 102 21.74 3.83 -7.36
N MET A 103 20.93 4.23 -6.35
CA MET A 103 21.36 5.07 -5.23
C MET A 103 22.52 4.50 -4.42
N LYS A 104 22.68 3.17 -4.43
CA LYS A 104 23.72 2.45 -3.67
C LYS A 104 24.88 1.97 -4.56
N SER A 105 25.03 2.51 -5.77
CA SER A 105 26.15 2.17 -6.65
C SER A 105 27.50 2.51 -6.00
N LYS A 106 28.53 1.73 -6.37
CA LYS A 106 29.92 2.03 -6.01
C LYS A 106 30.50 3.19 -6.82
N ASP A 107 29.93 3.44 -8.00
CA ASP A 107 30.32 4.56 -8.86
C ASP A 107 29.68 5.86 -8.37
N GLU A 108 30.53 6.86 -8.11
CA GLU A 108 30.13 8.21 -7.69
C GLU A 108 29.24 8.89 -8.74
N ASN A 109 29.60 8.78 -10.02
CA ASN A 109 28.83 9.40 -11.10
C ASN A 109 27.42 8.80 -11.19
N GLU A 110 27.31 7.48 -11.02
CA GLU A 110 26.02 6.79 -11.01
C GLU A 110 25.15 7.26 -9.81
N ARG A 111 25.74 7.44 -8.61
CA ARG A 111 25.02 7.96 -7.45
C ARG A 111 24.51 9.39 -7.67
N ILE A 112 25.31 10.26 -8.29
CA ILE A 112 24.90 11.61 -8.65
C ILE A 112 23.72 11.58 -9.61
N CYS A 113 23.79 10.75 -10.65
CA CYS A 113 22.68 10.56 -11.59
C CYS A 113 21.41 10.02 -10.90
N ALA A 114 21.56 9.06 -9.98
CA ALA A 114 20.45 8.52 -9.20
C ALA A 114 19.77 9.59 -8.33
N GLU A 115 20.56 10.44 -7.67
CA GLU A 115 20.04 11.53 -6.86
C GLU A 115 19.30 12.56 -7.72
N LEU A 116 19.83 12.93 -8.88
CA LEU A 116 19.16 13.82 -9.85
C LEU A 116 17.83 13.23 -10.32
N ALA A 117 17.80 11.93 -10.65
CA ALA A 117 16.56 11.24 -11.03
C ALA A 117 15.52 11.29 -9.90
N LYS A 118 15.92 10.99 -8.67
CA LYS A 118 15.06 11.04 -7.49
C LYS A 118 14.54 12.45 -7.22
N GLN A 119 15.39 13.49 -7.35
CA GLN A 119 15.00 14.88 -7.15
C GLN A 119 13.96 15.32 -8.18
N GLU A 120 14.12 14.95 -9.46
CA GLU A 120 13.16 15.28 -10.51
C GLU A 120 11.80 14.63 -10.22
N VAL A 121 11.77 13.32 -9.89
CA VAL A 121 10.52 12.65 -9.50
C VAL A 121 9.91 13.29 -8.27
N THR A 122 10.70 13.58 -7.24
CA THR A 122 10.21 14.23 -6.01
C THR A 122 9.55 15.58 -6.31
N LYS A 123 10.18 16.40 -7.12
CA LYS A 123 9.66 17.71 -7.53
C LYS A 123 8.32 17.60 -8.25
N LEU A 124 8.15 16.57 -9.07
CA LEU A 124 6.94 16.39 -9.88
C LEU A 124 5.77 15.81 -9.08
N VAL A 125 6.02 14.80 -8.24
CA VAL A 125 4.93 13.96 -7.68
C VAL A 125 4.75 14.10 -6.16
N MET A 126 5.72 14.56 -5.40
CA MET A 126 5.64 14.55 -3.93
C MET A 126 4.44 15.36 -3.44
N ASN A 127 3.66 14.78 -2.52
CA ASN A 127 2.44 15.35 -1.97
C ASN A 127 1.34 15.64 -3.03
N LYS A 128 1.35 14.93 -4.16
CA LYS A 128 0.31 15.04 -5.19
C LYS A 128 -0.41 13.71 -5.37
N VAL A 129 -1.60 13.76 -5.95
CA VAL A 129 -2.32 12.60 -6.44
C VAL A 129 -1.79 12.24 -7.82
N VAL A 130 -1.49 10.95 -8.02
CA VAL A 130 -1.09 10.40 -9.31
C VAL A 130 -2.13 9.40 -9.80
N THR A 131 -2.24 9.28 -11.12
CA THR A 131 -3.06 8.26 -11.79
C THR A 131 -2.19 7.10 -12.21
N LEU A 132 -2.64 5.89 -11.96
CA LEU A 132 -1.97 4.64 -12.33
C LEU A 132 -2.70 4.01 -13.51
N LYS A 133 -1.96 3.61 -14.54
CA LYS A 133 -2.48 2.81 -15.66
C LYS A 133 -1.65 1.55 -15.83
N ASN A 134 -2.23 0.54 -16.51
CA ASN A 134 -1.56 -0.73 -16.77
C ASN A 134 -0.99 -1.40 -15.51
N VAL A 135 -1.78 -1.35 -14.42
CA VAL A 135 -1.38 -1.83 -13.09
C VAL A 135 -1.15 -3.33 -13.12
N GLN A 136 0.01 -3.76 -12.67
CA GLN A 136 0.43 -5.15 -12.56
C GLN A 136 1.12 -5.38 -11.20
N THR A 137 1.36 -6.63 -10.84
CA THR A 137 2.14 -6.98 -9.66
C THR A 137 3.50 -7.55 -10.09
N GLU A 138 4.57 -6.97 -9.60
CA GLU A 138 5.92 -7.48 -9.79
C GLU A 138 6.21 -8.66 -8.84
N LYS A 139 7.18 -9.51 -9.21
CA LYS A 139 7.59 -10.70 -8.44
C LYS A 139 7.95 -10.44 -6.97
N TYR A 140 8.28 -9.20 -6.61
CA TYR A 140 8.60 -8.79 -5.23
C TYR A 140 7.42 -8.14 -4.51
N GLY A 141 6.20 -8.20 -5.07
CA GLY A 141 4.99 -7.63 -4.45
C GLY A 141 4.84 -6.12 -4.62
N ARG A 142 5.71 -5.46 -5.41
CA ARG A 142 5.49 -4.07 -5.80
C ARG A 142 4.45 -4.00 -6.91
N ILE A 143 3.73 -2.89 -6.95
CA ILE A 143 2.90 -2.54 -8.09
C ILE A 143 3.81 -2.05 -9.21
N LEU A 144 3.60 -2.55 -10.41
CA LEU A 144 4.22 -2.07 -11.64
C LEU A 144 3.17 -1.29 -12.42
N ALA A 145 3.40 -0.02 -12.74
CA ALA A 145 2.41 0.83 -13.39
C ALA A 145 3.02 1.95 -14.24
N ASP A 146 2.24 2.41 -15.19
CA ASP A 146 2.44 3.71 -15.84
C ASP A 146 1.85 4.79 -14.94
N VAL A 147 2.66 5.77 -14.55
CA VAL A 147 2.30 6.83 -13.60
C VAL A 147 2.07 8.15 -14.36
N TYR A 148 0.94 8.78 -14.07
CA TYR A 148 0.57 10.07 -14.66
C TYR A 148 0.33 11.11 -13.58
N ILE A 149 0.78 12.33 -13.83
CA ILE A 149 0.47 13.55 -13.06
C ILE A 149 -0.20 14.50 -14.03
N ASP A 150 -1.50 14.71 -13.85
CA ASP A 150 -2.32 15.42 -14.84
C ASP A 150 -2.14 14.74 -16.23
N ASP A 151 -1.69 15.48 -17.24
CA ASP A 151 -1.43 14.96 -18.59
C ASP A 151 0.00 14.45 -18.79
N LEU A 152 0.88 14.58 -17.77
CA LEU A 152 2.27 14.19 -17.88
C LEU A 152 2.45 12.69 -17.59
N HIS A 153 2.92 11.91 -18.56
CA HIS A 153 3.38 10.55 -18.38
C HIS A 153 4.77 10.54 -17.75
N LEU A 154 4.87 10.27 -16.44
CA LEU A 154 6.12 10.34 -15.68
C LEU A 154 7.19 9.40 -16.22
N ASN A 155 6.84 8.15 -16.53
CA ASN A 155 7.79 7.15 -17.02
C ASN A 155 8.50 7.64 -18.30
N LYS A 156 7.73 8.16 -19.26
CA LYS A 156 8.28 8.73 -20.49
C LYS A 156 9.12 9.97 -20.23
N HIS A 157 8.64 10.87 -19.35
CA HIS A 157 9.36 12.09 -18.98
C HIS A 157 10.77 11.77 -18.45
N MET A 158 10.93 10.73 -17.63
CA MET A 158 12.22 10.33 -17.09
C MET A 158 13.19 9.86 -18.19
N ILE A 159 12.70 9.14 -19.22
CA ILE A 159 13.49 8.75 -20.38
C ILE A 159 13.87 9.99 -21.20
N ASP A 160 12.90 10.87 -21.52
CA ASP A 160 13.11 12.08 -22.32
C ASP A 160 14.13 13.02 -21.66
N LYS A 161 14.17 13.07 -20.33
CA LYS A 161 15.17 13.79 -19.53
C LYS A 161 16.51 13.07 -19.41
N ARG A 162 16.66 11.85 -19.94
CA ARG A 162 17.85 10.99 -19.80
C ARG A 162 18.20 10.67 -18.34
N LEU A 163 17.21 10.65 -17.47
CA LEU A 163 17.32 10.28 -16.06
C LEU A 163 16.99 8.80 -15.82
N ALA A 164 16.46 8.13 -16.83
CA ALA A 164 16.18 6.70 -16.87
C ALA A 164 16.46 6.15 -18.25
N VAL A 165 16.66 4.84 -18.33
CA VAL A 165 16.73 4.08 -19.57
C VAL A 165 15.50 3.20 -19.74
N ALA A 166 15.14 2.90 -21.00
CA ALA A 166 14.05 1.95 -21.25
C ALA A 166 14.46 0.55 -20.78
N TYR A 167 13.55 -0.16 -20.10
CA TYR A 167 13.79 -1.47 -19.51
C TYR A 167 12.57 -2.39 -19.68
N ASP A 168 12.79 -3.55 -20.29
CA ASP A 168 11.74 -4.52 -20.63
C ASP A 168 11.61 -5.68 -19.62
N GLY A 169 12.29 -5.58 -18.46
CA GLY A 169 12.29 -6.64 -17.43
C GLY A 169 13.33 -7.73 -17.65
N GLY A 170 14.17 -7.62 -18.68
CA GLY A 170 15.26 -8.55 -18.96
C GLY A 170 16.48 -8.38 -18.03
N THR A 171 17.53 -9.15 -18.27
CA THR A 171 18.80 -8.99 -17.55
C THR A 171 19.48 -7.68 -17.97
N LYS A 172 19.92 -6.86 -17.01
CA LYS A 172 20.71 -5.65 -17.28
C LYS A 172 21.88 -6.00 -18.20
N LYS A 173 21.87 -5.50 -19.41
CA LYS A 173 23.04 -5.56 -20.30
C LYS A 173 23.99 -4.47 -19.83
N SER A 174 25.07 -4.84 -19.17
CA SER A 174 26.16 -3.89 -18.91
C SER A 174 26.57 -3.25 -20.22
N PRO A 175 26.73 -1.92 -20.30
CA PRO A 175 27.31 -1.30 -21.48
C PRO A 175 28.69 -1.94 -21.74
N LYS A 176 28.85 -2.55 -22.90
CA LYS A 176 30.20 -2.99 -23.36
C LYS A 176 30.98 -1.72 -23.61
N ASN A 177 32.06 -1.54 -22.83
CA ASN A 177 33.12 -0.57 -23.16
C ASN A 177 33.66 -0.83 -24.51
#